data_a27fc9fb6d62d4ff73796f61af15d05c
#
_entry.id   a27fc9fb6d62d4ff73796f61af15d05c
#
_cell.length_a   1.000
_cell.length_b   1.000
_cell.length_c   1.000
_cell.angle_alpha   90.00
_cell.angle_beta   90.00
_cell.angle_gamma   90.00
#
_symmetry.space_group_name_H-M   'P 1'
#
loop_
_entity.id
_entity.type
_entity.pdbx_description
1 polymer ?
#
loop_
_entity_poly.entity_id
_entity_poly.type
_entity_poly.pdbx_seq_one_letter_code
_entity_poly.pdbx_strand_id
1 'polypeptide(L)'
;MPAAVLCAATLTLLAGSPAAAAPPQPQQATVQAPRAVPPTTAFHQRFTAAGLTSTYHVYADGLDPSKAVGAVFYLGGDYDKPGESWVHDPGGSHMRAMAAEARKKNMVLVVPISPDRQARGNGITWWEETDANGDWFRALQSSLTARYGLDTSRVWLTGYSGGAEFITYELLADRQGWIKGGGATIIGGGGSYGMQTAPGAAVRSLPLTWHVGSEDVAGSTNPPTWSARNAATKGQKRYVKDGFTRTSLSTLPGVDHEEYDIVGLLRHDLAALPPAPPAQTSSWLKGAIRTDYLATGGAARYGQPTSPEKPTGHRGGVYQGFTANYTYYWSSQTGAHPVKWGTGIGNAYRAAGLDRAWGYPVMAEKLLPGGAYQDFHQGSARFRAMYSPRGGTHVVKLSGGIGSAWSKAGHEHGWGYPVTDEYAVSGGMAQKFSNGCTATWHRATGKVTVARG
;
A
#
# COMPACT_ATOMS: atom_id res chain seq x y z
N MET A 1 62.90 -28.17 -45.10
CA MET A 1 62.40 -29.50 -44.71
C MET A 1 63.06 -29.88 -43.40
N PRO A 2 62.31 -30.08 -42.38
CA PRO A 2 62.28 -31.35 -41.66
C PRO A 2 60.87 -31.78 -41.23
N ALA A 3 60.83 -33.03 -40.93
CA ALA A 3 59.81 -33.98 -40.78
C ALA A 3 58.75 -33.70 -39.66
N ALA A 4 57.52 -34.08 -39.95
CA ALA A 4 56.43 -34.21 -39.01
C ALA A 4 56.56 -35.48 -38.16
N VAL A 5 56.39 -35.33 -36.82
CA VAL A 5 56.23 -36.44 -35.88
C VAL A 5 54.78 -36.50 -35.47
N LEU A 6 54.10 -37.60 -35.84
CA LEU A 6 52.75 -37.94 -35.32
C LEU A 6 52.89 -38.47 -33.88
N CYS A 7 52.22 -37.86 -32.93
CA CYS A 7 51.99 -38.45 -31.62
C CYS A 7 50.51 -38.89 -31.53
N ALA A 8 50.29 -40.20 -31.43
CA ALA A 8 48.97 -40.80 -31.14
C ALA A 8 48.63 -40.61 -29.68
N ALA A 9 47.50 -39.95 -29.37
CA ALA A 9 46.97 -39.84 -28.04
C ALA A 9 45.90 -40.92 -27.81
N THR A 10 46.17 -41.80 -26.88
CA THR A 10 45.25 -42.82 -26.36
C THR A 10 44.18 -42.17 -25.49
N LEU A 11 42.95 -42.34 -25.88
CA LEU A 11 41.76 -41.86 -25.12
C LEU A 11 41.42 -42.87 -24.02
N THR A 12 41.67 -42.54 -22.76
CA THR A 12 41.21 -43.30 -21.60
C THR A 12 39.82 -42.78 -21.19
N LEU A 13 38.79 -43.60 -21.33
CA LEU A 13 37.45 -43.32 -20.77
C LEU A 13 37.53 -43.41 -19.24
N LEU A 14 37.39 -42.29 -18.58
CA LEU A 14 37.13 -42.22 -17.14
C LEU A 14 35.59 -42.32 -16.93
N ALA A 15 35.15 -43.37 -16.25
CA ALA A 15 33.78 -43.56 -15.81
C ALA A 15 33.44 -42.45 -14.80
N GLY A 16 32.48 -41.61 -15.15
CA GLY A 16 31.98 -40.55 -14.28
C GLY A 16 31.17 -41.14 -13.10
N SER A 17 31.58 -40.78 -11.88
CA SER A 17 30.77 -41.01 -10.68
C SER A 17 29.52 -40.13 -10.72
N PRO A 18 28.34 -40.61 -10.21
CA PRO A 18 27.14 -39.80 -10.16
C PRO A 18 27.34 -38.60 -9.25
N ALA A 19 27.03 -37.41 -9.76
CA ALA A 19 27.04 -36.17 -8.99
C ALA A 19 26.00 -36.24 -7.86
N ALA A 20 26.47 -36.06 -6.62
CA ALA A 20 25.58 -35.93 -5.47
C ALA A 20 24.66 -34.71 -5.66
N ALA A 21 23.36 -34.90 -5.48
CA ALA A 21 22.37 -33.83 -5.51
C ALA A 21 22.71 -32.75 -4.47
N ALA A 22 22.77 -31.50 -4.89
CA ALA A 22 22.99 -30.39 -4.00
C ALA A 22 21.83 -30.29 -2.97
N PRO A 23 22.11 -29.95 -1.71
CA PRO A 23 21.06 -29.78 -0.70
C PRO A 23 20.11 -28.65 -1.12
N PRO A 24 18.79 -28.77 -0.81
CA PRO A 24 17.83 -27.74 -1.14
C PRO A 24 18.21 -26.43 -0.44
N GLN A 25 18.37 -25.36 -1.21
CA GLN A 25 18.58 -24.03 -0.66
C GLN A 25 17.36 -23.61 0.16
N PRO A 26 17.56 -23.00 1.34
CA PRO A 26 16.44 -22.48 2.12
C PRO A 26 15.70 -21.45 1.26
N GLN A 27 14.42 -21.72 0.99
CA GLN A 27 13.53 -20.76 0.33
C GLN A 27 13.48 -19.52 1.21
N GLN A 28 14.08 -18.43 0.75
CA GLN A 28 13.87 -17.12 1.34
C GLN A 28 12.37 -16.85 1.29
N ALA A 29 11.76 -16.79 2.47
CA ALA A 29 10.39 -16.32 2.61
C ALA A 29 10.33 -14.90 2.01
N THR A 30 9.72 -14.76 0.85
CA THR A 30 9.42 -13.45 0.27
C THR A 30 8.48 -12.76 1.25
N VAL A 31 9.02 -11.81 2.02
CA VAL A 31 8.22 -10.90 2.85
C VAL A 31 7.31 -10.15 1.89
N GLN A 32 6.05 -10.52 1.89
CA GLN A 32 5.04 -9.92 1.03
C GLN A 32 4.87 -8.47 1.48
N ALA A 33 5.08 -7.51 0.58
CA ALA A 33 4.84 -6.09 0.86
C ALA A 33 3.41 -5.92 1.43
N PRO A 34 3.24 -5.15 2.52
CA PRO A 34 1.94 -4.97 3.14
C PRO A 34 0.95 -4.38 2.12
N ARG A 35 -0.24 -4.94 2.13
CA ARG A 35 -1.34 -4.61 1.23
C ARG A 35 -1.84 -3.20 1.55
N ALA A 36 -1.96 -2.32 0.54
CA ALA A 36 -2.60 -1.02 0.71
C ALA A 36 -4.04 -1.21 1.21
N VAL A 37 -4.37 -0.53 2.31
CA VAL A 37 -5.71 -0.51 2.92
C VAL A 37 -6.26 0.91 2.83
N PRO A 38 -7.59 1.12 2.79
CA PRO A 38 -8.14 2.46 2.89
C PRO A 38 -7.58 3.16 4.14
N PRO A 39 -7.16 4.43 4.02
CA PRO A 39 -6.71 5.15 5.19
C PRO A 39 -7.86 5.30 6.20
N THR A 40 -7.54 5.12 7.47
CA THR A 40 -8.47 5.27 8.59
C THR A 40 -7.90 6.25 9.60
N THR A 41 -8.78 7.03 10.25
CA THR A 41 -8.38 7.90 11.34
C THR A 41 -7.82 7.07 12.48
N ALA A 42 -6.60 7.42 12.92
CA ALA A 42 -5.90 6.74 14.00
C ALA A 42 -4.93 7.69 14.68
N PHE A 43 -4.96 7.72 16.00
CA PHE A 43 -4.12 8.62 16.81
C PHE A 43 -3.07 7.85 17.60
N HIS A 44 -2.00 8.54 18.00
CA HIS A 44 -0.90 8.01 18.83
C HIS A 44 -0.26 6.73 18.26
N GLN A 45 -0.18 6.64 16.92
CA GLN A 45 0.41 5.50 16.25
C GLN A 45 1.94 5.51 16.43
N ARG A 46 2.49 4.46 17.00
CA ARG A 46 3.95 4.34 17.19
C ARG A 46 4.63 3.95 15.89
N PHE A 47 5.75 4.60 15.59
CA PHE A 47 6.59 4.27 14.45
C PHE A 47 8.07 4.29 14.81
N THR A 48 8.80 3.27 14.39
CA THR A 48 10.24 3.10 14.61
C THR A 48 10.93 2.91 13.28
N ALA A 49 11.90 3.75 12.98
CA ALA A 49 12.75 3.66 11.81
C ALA A 49 14.05 4.44 12.03
N ALA A 50 15.10 4.11 11.30
CA ALA A 50 16.40 4.79 11.36
C ALA A 50 16.95 4.94 12.81
N GLY A 51 16.69 3.96 13.67
CA GLY A 51 17.10 3.99 15.08
C GLY A 51 16.26 4.89 15.98
N LEU A 52 15.29 5.61 15.46
CA LEU A 52 14.44 6.55 16.21
C LEU A 52 13.01 5.99 16.35
N THR A 53 12.36 6.36 17.45
CA THR A 53 10.95 6.00 17.70
C THR A 53 10.17 7.25 18.08
N SER A 54 9.06 7.49 17.40
CA SER A 54 8.08 8.50 17.77
C SER A 54 6.65 8.05 17.48
N THR A 55 5.71 8.97 17.59
CA THR A 55 4.29 8.74 17.29
C THR A 55 3.82 9.66 16.18
N TYR A 56 2.66 9.32 15.60
CA TYR A 56 1.99 10.16 14.61
C TYR A 56 0.48 9.98 14.69
N HIS A 57 -0.25 10.92 14.11
CA HIS A 57 -1.69 10.88 13.96
C HIS A 57 -2.06 10.86 12.48
N VAL A 58 -3.15 10.18 12.15
CA VAL A 58 -3.76 10.16 10.81
C VAL A 58 -5.21 10.57 10.93
N TYR A 59 -5.65 11.49 10.09
CA TYR A 59 -7.03 11.89 9.94
C TYR A 59 -7.48 11.55 8.52
N ALA A 60 -8.43 10.66 8.37
CA ALA A 60 -8.86 10.12 7.09
C ALA A 60 -10.39 10.05 6.92
N ASP A 61 -11.15 10.59 7.87
CA ASP A 61 -12.59 10.53 7.83
C ASP A 61 -13.17 11.35 6.67
N GLY A 62 -14.13 10.75 5.94
CA GLY A 62 -14.87 11.41 4.87
C GLY A 62 -14.08 11.61 3.57
N LEU A 63 -13.03 10.84 3.34
CA LEU A 63 -12.35 10.79 2.04
C LEU A 63 -13.21 10.08 1.00
N ASP A 64 -13.12 10.53 -0.23
CA ASP A 64 -13.78 9.91 -1.39
C ASP A 64 -12.87 8.81 -1.97
N PRO A 65 -13.23 7.53 -1.82
CA PRO A 65 -12.41 6.41 -2.29
C PRO A 65 -12.38 6.29 -3.83
N SER A 66 -13.24 7.02 -4.54
CA SER A 66 -13.23 7.07 -6.00
C SER A 66 -12.19 8.04 -6.57
N LYS A 67 -11.55 8.82 -5.71
CA LYS A 67 -10.52 9.81 -6.07
C LYS A 67 -9.17 9.42 -5.50
N ALA A 68 -8.11 9.91 -6.15
CA ALA A 68 -6.76 9.77 -5.64
C ALA A 68 -6.65 10.44 -4.25
N VAL A 69 -6.08 9.73 -3.29
CA VAL A 69 -5.87 10.22 -1.93
C VAL A 69 -4.44 10.75 -1.81
N GLY A 70 -4.31 12.07 -1.62
CA GLY A 70 -3.03 12.70 -1.30
C GLY A 70 -2.73 12.71 0.20
N ALA A 71 -1.67 13.43 0.60
CA ALA A 71 -1.33 13.62 2.01
C ALA A 71 -0.90 15.07 2.29
N VAL A 72 -1.43 15.64 3.36
CA VAL A 72 -0.88 16.82 4.04
C VAL A 72 -0.09 16.31 5.23
N PHE A 73 1.17 16.71 5.35
CA PHE A 73 1.98 16.49 6.54
C PHE A 73 2.09 17.82 7.29
N TYR A 74 1.66 17.82 8.55
CA TYR A 74 1.81 18.98 9.43
C TYR A 74 2.96 18.76 10.42
N LEU A 75 3.91 19.67 10.41
CA LEU A 75 5.11 19.68 11.24
C LEU A 75 5.01 20.87 12.18
N GLY A 76 4.80 20.62 13.47
CA GLY A 76 4.67 21.66 14.49
C GLY A 76 5.97 22.40 14.76
N GLY A 77 5.86 23.51 15.42
CA GLY A 77 7.01 24.26 15.95
C GLY A 77 7.69 23.55 17.12
N ASP A 78 8.74 24.16 17.63
CA ASP A 78 9.49 23.66 18.78
C ASP A 78 8.67 23.82 20.06
N TYR A 79 8.88 22.95 21.04
CA TYR A 79 8.22 23.00 22.34
C TYR A 79 9.01 22.22 23.40
N ASP A 80 8.88 22.62 24.66
CA ASP A 80 9.51 21.91 25.78
C ASP A 80 8.62 20.79 26.32
N LYS A 81 7.32 21.02 26.37
CA LYS A 81 6.33 20.08 26.94
C LYS A 81 5.19 19.79 25.98
N PRO A 82 4.67 18.56 25.98
CA PRO A 82 3.57 18.17 25.08
C PRO A 82 2.36 19.12 25.09
N GLY A 83 2.01 19.70 26.25
CA GLY A 83 0.87 20.63 26.36
C GLY A 83 1.06 21.98 25.67
N GLU A 84 2.25 22.30 25.20
CA GLU A 84 2.57 23.54 24.50
C GLU A 84 2.37 23.42 22.98
N SER A 85 2.12 22.22 22.47
CA SER A 85 1.97 21.99 21.04
C SER A 85 0.69 21.23 20.69
N TRP A 86 -0.05 21.75 19.74
CA TRP A 86 -1.30 21.15 19.24
C TRP A 86 -1.11 19.74 18.66
N VAL A 87 0.11 19.38 18.25
CA VAL A 87 0.39 18.04 17.72
C VAL A 87 0.13 16.92 18.75
N HIS A 88 0.06 17.25 20.04
CA HIS A 88 -0.23 16.32 21.13
C HIS A 88 -1.73 16.22 21.48
N ASP A 89 -2.56 17.13 20.94
CA ASP A 89 -4.03 17.11 21.10
C ASP A 89 -4.73 16.78 19.76
N PRO A 90 -4.72 15.51 19.34
CA PRO A 90 -5.34 15.13 18.07
C PRO A 90 -6.87 15.31 18.05
N GLY A 91 -7.51 15.39 19.23
CA GLY A 91 -8.93 15.70 19.38
C GLY A 91 -9.24 17.21 19.37
N GLY A 92 -8.24 18.05 19.42
CA GLY A 92 -8.37 19.50 19.52
C GLY A 92 -8.98 20.15 18.27
N SER A 93 -9.52 21.35 18.48
CA SER A 93 -10.20 22.11 17.42
C SER A 93 -9.28 22.42 16.24
N HIS A 94 -8.02 22.79 16.48
CA HIS A 94 -7.03 23.11 15.46
C HIS A 94 -6.71 21.94 14.55
N MET A 95 -6.44 20.76 15.15
CA MET A 95 -6.14 19.55 14.38
C MET A 95 -7.34 19.09 13.54
N ARG A 96 -8.55 19.15 14.11
CA ARG A 96 -9.77 18.82 13.36
C ARG A 96 -10.05 19.81 12.23
N ALA A 97 -9.83 21.10 12.46
CA ALA A 97 -9.99 22.12 11.42
C ALA A 97 -8.99 21.92 10.27
N MET A 98 -7.72 21.65 10.58
CA MET A 98 -6.69 21.33 9.58
C MET A 98 -7.04 20.06 8.79
N ALA A 99 -7.52 19.01 9.46
CA ALA A 99 -7.99 17.78 8.81
C ALA A 99 -9.18 18.04 7.87
N ALA A 100 -10.09 18.95 8.26
CA ALA A 100 -11.20 19.36 7.41
C ALA A 100 -10.72 20.06 6.11
N GLU A 101 -9.69 20.89 6.17
CA GLU A 101 -9.11 21.52 4.97
C GLU A 101 -8.41 20.48 4.07
N ALA A 102 -7.63 19.58 4.63
CA ALA A 102 -7.01 18.48 3.88
C ALA A 102 -8.07 17.60 3.17
N ARG A 103 -9.15 17.26 3.86
CA ARG A 103 -10.27 16.47 3.32
C ARG A 103 -10.93 17.13 2.11
N LYS A 104 -11.09 18.46 2.08
CA LYS A 104 -11.66 19.17 0.92
C LYS A 104 -10.88 18.92 -0.36
N LYS A 105 -9.59 18.56 -0.24
CA LYS A 105 -8.70 18.20 -1.36
C LYS A 105 -8.52 16.70 -1.52
N ASN A 106 -9.32 15.88 -0.83
CA ASN A 106 -9.20 14.43 -0.77
C ASN A 106 -7.81 13.97 -0.32
N MET A 107 -7.31 14.56 0.76
CA MET A 107 -6.01 14.26 1.34
C MET A 107 -6.15 13.82 2.80
N VAL A 108 -5.38 12.82 3.21
CA VAL A 108 -5.20 12.53 4.63
C VAL A 108 -4.40 13.67 5.27
N LEU A 109 -4.73 14.04 6.50
CA LEU A 109 -3.79 14.81 7.33
C LEU A 109 -2.96 13.81 8.15
N VAL A 110 -1.65 13.92 8.06
CA VAL A 110 -0.70 13.20 8.88
C VAL A 110 0.04 14.20 9.75
N VAL A 111 0.02 13.96 11.06
CA VAL A 111 0.68 14.81 12.06
C VAL A 111 1.73 13.97 12.77
N PRO A 112 2.96 13.90 12.26
CA PRO A 112 4.05 13.23 12.96
C PRO A 112 4.55 14.13 14.10
N ILE A 113 4.94 13.49 15.21
CA ILE A 113 5.62 14.13 16.32
C ILE A 113 7.12 13.92 16.12
N SER A 114 7.91 14.98 16.28
CA SER A 114 9.35 14.87 16.09
C SER A 114 9.95 13.72 16.93
N PRO A 115 10.83 12.89 16.37
CA PRO A 115 11.55 11.88 17.12
C PRO A 115 12.72 12.45 17.95
N ASP A 116 13.01 13.74 17.82
CA ASP A 116 14.00 14.43 18.63
C ASP A 116 13.77 14.21 20.14
N ARG A 117 14.83 14.24 20.92
CA ARG A 117 14.82 13.94 22.35
C ARG A 117 15.51 15.03 23.18
N GLN A 118 15.43 16.30 22.72
CA GLN A 118 16.09 17.43 23.38
C GLN A 118 17.62 17.25 23.43
N ALA A 119 18.19 16.73 22.35
CA ALA A 119 19.61 16.39 22.28
C ALA A 119 20.50 17.59 22.60
N ARG A 120 20.05 18.83 22.31
CA ARG A 120 20.80 20.08 22.48
C ARG A 120 20.17 21.08 23.45
N GLY A 121 19.08 20.70 24.12
CA GLY A 121 18.47 21.56 25.18
C GLY A 121 17.52 22.65 24.69
N ASN A 122 17.10 22.60 23.40
CA ASN A 122 16.13 23.55 22.83
C ASN A 122 14.70 22.96 22.76
N GLY A 123 14.40 22.03 23.64
CA GLY A 123 13.12 21.32 23.60
C GLY A 123 13.05 20.23 22.52
N ILE A 124 11.84 19.86 22.14
CA ILE A 124 11.58 18.94 21.02
C ILE A 124 11.59 19.75 19.73
N THR A 125 12.54 19.50 18.87
CA THR A 125 12.72 20.22 17.61
C THR A 125 12.62 19.29 16.41
N TRP A 126 12.51 19.85 15.21
CA TRP A 126 12.66 19.12 13.96
C TRP A 126 14.03 19.34 13.31
N TRP A 127 14.64 20.50 13.58
CA TRP A 127 15.75 21.05 12.80
C TRP A 127 17.14 20.79 13.38
N GLU A 128 17.26 20.38 14.62
CA GLU A 128 18.58 20.17 15.25
C GLU A 128 19.27 18.90 14.72
N GLU A 129 18.54 17.81 14.58
CA GLU A 129 19.03 16.54 14.05
C GLU A 129 18.40 16.25 12.67
N THR A 130 18.56 17.18 11.74
CA THR A 130 17.86 17.16 10.43
C THR A 130 18.00 15.86 9.70
N ASP A 131 19.20 15.29 9.60
CA ASP A 131 19.45 14.06 8.85
C ASP A 131 18.72 12.86 9.48
N ALA A 132 18.84 12.70 10.81
CA ALA A 132 18.21 11.61 11.53
C ALA A 132 16.67 11.72 11.54
N ASN A 133 16.15 12.93 11.80
CA ASN A 133 14.72 13.23 11.72
C ASN A 133 14.19 13.06 10.29
N GLY A 134 14.98 13.44 9.29
CA GLY A 134 14.70 13.29 7.88
C GLY A 134 14.59 11.83 7.46
N ASP A 135 15.50 10.99 7.89
CA ASP A 135 15.47 9.55 7.63
C ASP A 135 14.26 8.88 8.25
N TRP A 136 13.93 9.22 9.50
CA TRP A 136 12.73 8.73 10.16
C TRP A 136 11.46 9.19 9.44
N PHE A 137 11.37 10.49 9.07
CA PHE A 137 10.21 11.04 8.36
C PHE A 137 10.00 10.38 6.99
N ARG A 138 11.07 10.21 6.20
CA ARG A 138 10.98 9.56 4.88
C ARG A 138 10.53 8.10 5.00
N ALA A 139 11.02 7.39 6.02
CA ALA A 139 10.58 6.04 6.30
C ALA A 139 9.09 5.99 6.69
N LEU A 140 8.61 6.91 7.53
CA LEU A 140 7.19 7.05 7.89
C LEU A 140 6.35 7.33 6.65
N GLN A 141 6.71 8.33 5.87
CA GLN A 141 6.01 8.71 4.64
C GLN A 141 5.93 7.52 3.66
N SER A 142 7.05 6.83 3.44
CA SER A 142 7.12 5.64 2.57
C SER A 142 6.19 4.53 3.06
N SER A 143 6.21 4.25 4.37
CA SER A 143 5.34 3.26 5.01
C SER A 143 3.85 3.60 4.84
N LEU A 144 3.47 4.86 5.07
CA LEU A 144 2.09 5.31 4.91
C LEU A 144 1.65 5.30 3.44
N THR A 145 2.54 5.69 2.52
CA THR A 145 2.29 5.61 1.08
C THR A 145 2.03 4.18 0.64
N ALA A 146 2.86 3.24 1.06
CA ALA A 146 2.67 1.82 0.76
C ALA A 146 1.41 1.25 1.43
N ARG A 147 1.15 1.62 2.70
CA ARG A 147 0.00 1.13 3.47
C ARG A 147 -1.32 1.64 2.93
N TYR A 148 -1.42 2.89 2.54
CA TYR A 148 -2.66 3.56 2.17
C TYR A 148 -2.80 3.81 0.66
N GLY A 149 -1.78 3.54 -0.14
CA GLY A 149 -1.78 3.82 -1.58
C GLY A 149 -1.84 5.32 -1.88
N LEU A 150 -1.12 6.15 -1.10
CA LEU A 150 -1.17 7.59 -1.24
C LEU A 150 -0.55 8.04 -2.58
N ASP A 151 -1.19 9.03 -3.19
CA ASP A 151 -0.70 9.67 -4.43
C ASP A 151 0.44 10.64 -4.12
N THR A 152 1.66 10.25 -4.45
CA THR A 152 2.86 11.07 -4.24
C THR A 152 2.95 12.30 -5.14
N SER A 153 2.06 12.45 -6.11
CA SER A 153 1.90 13.70 -6.87
C SER A 153 1.03 14.73 -6.13
N ARG A 154 0.49 14.39 -4.98
CA ARG A 154 -0.39 15.20 -4.14
C ARG A 154 0.10 15.21 -2.69
N VAL A 155 1.36 15.61 -2.49
CA VAL A 155 1.97 15.75 -1.17
C VAL A 155 2.04 17.23 -0.81
N TRP A 156 1.48 17.61 0.33
CA TRP A 156 1.54 18.96 0.86
C TRP A 156 2.26 18.98 2.20
N LEU A 157 3.31 19.77 2.29
CA LEU A 157 4.05 19.97 3.52
C LEU A 157 3.57 21.26 4.18
N THR A 158 3.21 21.22 5.45
CA THR A 158 2.84 22.39 6.23
C THR A 158 3.71 22.41 7.46
N GLY A 159 4.50 23.44 7.63
CA GLY A 159 5.39 23.57 8.78
C GLY A 159 5.25 24.93 9.44
N TYR A 160 5.30 24.95 10.77
CA TYR A 160 5.32 26.15 11.58
C TYR A 160 6.63 26.18 12.38
N SER A 161 7.28 27.35 12.45
CA SER A 161 8.50 27.58 13.23
C SER A 161 9.57 26.51 12.96
N GLY A 162 10.02 25.75 13.92
CA GLY A 162 10.97 24.63 13.74
C GLY A 162 10.54 23.61 12.70
N GLY A 163 9.22 23.37 12.53
CA GLY A 163 8.70 22.54 11.44
C GLY A 163 8.87 23.18 10.05
N ALA A 164 8.80 24.51 9.95
CA ALA A 164 9.08 25.24 8.72
C ALA A 164 10.58 25.15 8.34
N GLU A 165 11.47 25.26 9.34
CA GLU A 165 12.91 25.09 9.15
C GLU A 165 13.23 23.67 8.66
N PHE A 166 12.61 22.64 9.23
CA PHE A 166 12.81 21.27 8.78
C PHE A 166 12.37 21.01 7.34
N ILE A 167 11.24 21.60 6.91
CA ILE A 167 10.82 21.52 5.52
C ILE A 167 11.91 22.05 4.59
N THR A 168 12.49 23.20 4.94
CA THR A 168 13.42 23.91 4.06
C THR A 168 14.88 23.51 4.23
N TYR A 169 15.27 23.02 5.40
CA TYR A 169 16.64 22.54 5.63
C TYR A 169 16.83 21.11 5.19
N GLU A 170 15.76 20.27 5.23
CA GLU A 170 15.88 18.84 5.05
C GLU A 170 14.95 18.31 3.95
N LEU A 171 13.62 18.41 4.11
CA LEU A 171 12.68 17.67 3.26
C LEU A 171 12.67 18.12 1.80
N LEU A 172 12.87 19.42 1.56
CA LEU A 172 12.97 19.99 0.22
C LEU A 172 14.43 20.24 -0.21
N ALA A 173 15.38 20.21 0.72
CA ALA A 173 16.79 20.45 0.44
C ALA A 173 17.56 19.15 0.14
N ASP A 174 17.11 18.00 0.68
CA ASP A 174 17.78 16.73 0.50
C ASP A 174 16.81 15.60 0.12
N ARG A 175 17.28 14.66 -0.73
CA ARG A 175 16.62 13.39 -1.08
C ARG A 175 15.12 13.52 -1.39
N GLN A 176 14.73 14.55 -2.15
CA GLN A 176 13.34 14.93 -2.44
C GLN A 176 12.62 13.97 -3.41
N GLY A 177 13.28 12.91 -3.86
CA GLY A 177 12.79 12.00 -4.90
C GLY A 177 11.43 11.33 -4.63
N TRP A 178 10.97 11.33 -3.38
CA TRP A 178 9.67 10.82 -2.97
C TRP A 178 8.50 11.79 -3.27
N ILE A 179 8.75 13.08 -3.48
CA ILE A 179 7.76 14.10 -3.84
C ILE A 179 7.64 14.14 -5.38
N LYS A 180 6.47 13.82 -5.92
CA LYS A 180 6.18 13.87 -7.35
C LYS A 180 5.29 15.06 -7.74
N GLY A 181 4.76 15.78 -6.75
CA GLY A 181 3.91 16.96 -6.91
C GLY A 181 3.28 17.36 -5.58
N GLY A 182 2.50 18.43 -5.56
CA GLY A 182 1.89 19.02 -4.39
C GLY A 182 2.40 20.42 -4.13
N GLY A 183 2.88 20.71 -2.90
CA GLY A 183 3.40 22.02 -2.53
C GLY A 183 3.78 22.13 -1.06
N ALA A 184 4.04 23.35 -0.58
CA ALA A 184 4.31 23.60 0.83
C ALA A 184 3.79 24.96 1.30
N THR A 185 3.27 24.97 2.55
CA THR A 185 2.94 26.13 3.37
C THR A 185 3.98 26.23 4.48
N ILE A 186 4.81 27.25 4.47
CA ILE A 186 5.97 27.43 5.34
C ILE A 186 5.69 28.67 6.19
N ILE A 187 5.52 28.50 7.51
CA ILE A 187 4.95 29.51 8.39
C ILE A 187 5.93 29.85 9.50
N GLY A 188 6.19 31.14 9.71
CA GLY A 188 7.00 31.65 10.83
C GLY A 188 8.42 31.09 10.86
N GLY A 189 9.09 31.01 9.70
CA GLY A 189 10.42 30.43 9.55
C GLY A 189 10.75 30.03 8.13
N GLY A 190 11.52 28.96 7.97
CA GLY A 190 11.85 28.41 6.66
C GLY A 190 13.08 29.05 6.01
N GLY A 191 14.17 29.13 6.77
CA GLY A 191 15.49 29.52 6.26
C GLY A 191 16.04 28.52 5.23
N SER A 192 17.30 28.68 4.81
CA SER A 192 17.93 27.69 3.94
C SER A 192 19.45 27.80 3.99
N TYR A 193 20.09 26.65 4.08
CA TYR A 193 21.54 26.48 3.87
C TYR A 193 21.87 26.10 2.41
N GLY A 194 20.86 25.89 1.57
CA GLY A 194 20.99 25.45 0.18
C GLY A 194 20.63 23.99 -0.03
N MET A 195 20.62 23.57 -1.31
CA MET A 195 20.29 22.19 -1.66
C MET A 195 21.49 21.27 -1.37
N GLN A 196 21.22 20.20 -0.65
CA GLN A 196 22.18 19.10 -0.43
C GLN A 196 22.10 18.10 -1.59
N THR A 197 20.90 17.86 -2.08
CA THR A 197 20.66 17.03 -3.29
C THR A 197 20.00 17.89 -4.37
N ALA A 198 20.46 17.80 -5.60
CA ALA A 198 19.89 18.55 -6.72
C ALA A 198 18.39 18.17 -6.94
N PRO A 199 17.46 19.10 -6.80
CA PRO A 199 16.03 18.78 -6.96
C PRO A 199 15.69 18.51 -8.43
N GLY A 200 14.82 17.51 -8.66
CA GLY A 200 14.26 17.25 -9.99
C GLY A 200 13.28 18.34 -10.44
N ALA A 201 12.93 18.34 -11.73
CA ALA A 201 12.02 19.35 -12.31
C ALA A 201 10.66 19.42 -11.61
N ALA A 202 10.08 18.28 -11.23
CA ALA A 202 8.82 18.23 -10.50
C ALA A 202 8.90 18.97 -9.16
N VAL A 203 9.99 18.80 -8.40
CA VAL A 203 10.20 19.46 -7.11
C VAL A 203 10.43 20.96 -7.29
N ARG A 204 11.20 21.37 -8.31
CA ARG A 204 11.43 22.80 -8.61
C ARG A 204 10.16 23.56 -9.01
N SER A 205 9.15 22.85 -9.50
CA SER A 205 7.87 23.45 -9.92
C SER A 205 6.79 23.44 -8.83
N LEU A 206 7.11 22.99 -7.61
CA LEU A 206 6.18 23.02 -6.49
C LEU A 206 5.82 24.45 -6.10
N PRO A 207 4.55 24.78 -5.87
CA PRO A 207 4.17 26.02 -5.19
C PRO A 207 4.65 25.96 -3.75
N LEU A 208 5.52 26.90 -3.39
CA LEU A 208 6.06 27.05 -2.05
C LEU A 208 5.74 28.47 -1.56
N THR A 209 4.98 28.60 -0.49
CA THR A 209 4.64 29.89 0.10
C THR A 209 5.22 30.00 1.49
N TRP A 210 6.07 31.01 1.68
CA TRP A 210 6.50 31.47 2.98
C TRP A 210 5.49 32.50 3.49
N HIS A 211 4.94 32.27 4.68
CA HIS A 211 4.11 33.20 5.42
C HIS A 211 4.86 33.64 6.67
N VAL A 212 5.06 34.93 6.82
CA VAL A 212 5.79 35.46 7.97
C VAL A 212 5.16 36.75 8.46
N GLY A 213 5.05 36.89 9.77
CA GLY A 213 4.52 38.08 10.41
C GLY A 213 5.44 39.28 10.29
N SER A 214 4.90 40.51 10.21
CA SER A 214 5.69 41.71 10.20
C SER A 214 6.39 41.98 11.56
N GLU A 215 5.77 41.48 12.64
CA GLU A 215 6.27 41.59 14.01
C GLU A 215 7.09 40.36 14.44
N ASP A 216 7.19 39.34 13.61
CA ASP A 216 7.98 38.11 13.88
C ASP A 216 9.48 38.37 13.60
N VAL A 217 10.08 39.13 14.47
CA VAL A 217 11.46 39.65 14.38
C VAL A 217 12.24 39.33 15.65
N ALA A 218 13.55 39.59 15.64
CA ALA A 218 14.38 39.41 16.82
C ALA A 218 13.79 40.19 18.00
N GLY A 219 13.70 39.55 19.16
CA GLY A 219 13.07 40.09 20.36
C GLY A 219 11.66 39.57 20.62
N SER A 220 10.97 39.02 19.60
CA SER A 220 9.61 38.44 19.71
C SER A 220 9.60 36.90 19.64
N THR A 221 10.75 36.28 19.47
CA THR A 221 10.87 34.81 19.30
C THR A 221 11.84 34.22 20.32
N ASN A 222 11.82 32.88 20.44
CA ASN A 222 12.83 32.16 21.21
C ASN A 222 13.72 31.35 20.24
N PRO A 223 15.05 31.53 20.22
CA PRO A 223 15.81 32.48 21.03
C PRO A 223 15.57 33.95 20.59
N PRO A 224 15.70 34.92 21.49
CA PRO A 224 15.34 36.31 21.20
C PRO A 224 16.23 36.98 20.13
N THR A 225 17.33 36.38 19.76
CA THR A 225 18.22 36.83 18.68
C THR A 225 17.80 36.32 17.29
N TRP A 226 16.89 35.39 17.22
CA TRP A 226 16.39 34.84 15.96
C TRP A 226 15.27 35.71 15.39
N SER A 227 15.06 35.65 14.08
CA SER A 227 14.00 36.36 13.37
C SER A 227 13.44 35.49 12.27
N ALA A 228 12.21 35.04 12.46
CA ALA A 228 11.51 34.25 11.43
C ALA A 228 11.37 35.03 10.12
N ARG A 229 11.15 36.34 10.19
CA ARG A 229 11.08 37.22 9.02
C ARG A 229 12.39 37.22 8.22
N ASN A 230 13.53 37.24 8.88
CA ASN A 230 14.83 37.14 8.21
C ASN A 230 15.04 35.72 7.63
N ALA A 231 14.71 34.68 8.40
CA ALA A 231 14.82 33.30 7.97
C ALA A 231 13.96 33.06 6.70
N ALA A 232 12.67 33.37 6.72
CA ALA A 232 11.77 33.25 5.59
C ALA A 232 12.25 34.01 4.35
N THR A 233 12.70 35.26 4.54
CA THR A 233 13.20 36.10 3.44
C THR A 233 14.46 35.51 2.79
N LYS A 234 15.42 35.06 3.60
CA LYS A 234 16.64 34.43 3.11
C LYS A 234 16.35 33.06 2.47
N GLY A 235 15.48 32.28 3.08
CA GLY A 235 15.08 30.98 2.60
C GLY A 235 14.42 31.06 1.23
N GLN A 236 13.39 31.88 1.09
CA GLN A 236 12.68 32.06 -0.18
C GLN A 236 13.65 32.52 -1.30
N LYS A 237 14.50 33.54 -1.02
CA LYS A 237 15.52 34.00 -1.98
C LYS A 237 16.50 32.90 -2.38
N ARG A 238 16.90 32.06 -1.41
CA ARG A 238 17.80 30.94 -1.69
C ARG A 238 17.13 29.90 -2.59
N TYR A 239 15.88 29.54 -2.34
CA TYR A 239 15.13 28.60 -3.16
C TYR A 239 14.93 29.10 -4.59
N VAL A 240 14.66 30.41 -4.79
CA VAL A 240 14.66 31.03 -6.13
C VAL A 240 16.00 30.85 -6.84
N LYS A 241 17.11 31.11 -6.12
CA LYS A 241 18.48 30.93 -6.66
C LYS A 241 18.77 29.47 -7.01
N ASP A 242 18.22 28.51 -6.27
CA ASP A 242 18.39 27.08 -6.48
C ASP A 242 17.42 26.53 -7.56
N GLY A 243 16.67 27.41 -8.24
CA GLY A 243 15.87 27.12 -9.44
C GLY A 243 14.42 26.72 -9.18
N PHE A 244 13.87 27.00 -8.00
CA PHE A 244 12.44 26.85 -7.76
C PHE A 244 11.68 28.01 -8.42
N THR A 245 10.68 27.69 -9.23
CA THR A 245 10.02 28.64 -10.13
C THR A 245 8.69 29.19 -9.60
N ARG A 246 8.13 28.59 -8.54
CA ARG A 246 6.82 28.94 -7.99
C ARG A 246 6.92 29.21 -6.48
N THR A 247 7.78 30.14 -6.10
CA THR A 247 7.94 30.55 -4.71
C THR A 247 7.28 31.89 -4.46
N SER A 248 6.68 32.09 -3.30
CA SER A 248 6.14 33.38 -2.84
C SER A 248 6.51 33.63 -1.39
N LEU A 249 6.61 34.90 -1.01
CA LEU A 249 6.78 35.35 0.37
C LEU A 249 5.62 36.29 0.69
N SER A 250 4.78 35.90 1.65
CA SER A 250 3.65 36.67 2.16
C SER A 250 4.02 37.23 3.54
N THR A 251 4.05 38.56 3.67
CA THR A 251 4.21 39.21 4.96
C THR A 251 2.85 39.59 5.52
N LEU A 252 2.56 39.14 6.74
CA LEU A 252 1.28 39.31 7.42
C LEU A 252 1.39 40.52 8.36
N PRO A 253 0.66 41.63 8.11
CA PRO A 253 0.79 42.83 8.91
C PRO A 253 0.33 42.62 10.36
N GLY A 254 1.13 43.07 11.33
CA GLY A 254 0.81 43.04 12.76
C GLY A 254 0.88 41.67 13.42
N VAL A 255 1.25 40.60 12.68
CA VAL A 255 1.34 39.25 13.22
C VAL A 255 2.73 39.01 13.80
N ASP A 256 2.79 38.49 15.02
CA ASP A 256 4.01 38.00 15.65
C ASP A 256 4.15 36.46 15.53
N HIS A 257 5.09 35.88 16.30
CA HIS A 257 5.39 34.45 16.19
C HIS A 257 4.25 33.52 16.64
N GLU A 258 3.43 33.96 17.58
CA GLU A 258 2.38 33.12 18.20
C GLU A 258 0.98 33.32 17.57
N GLU A 259 0.83 34.30 16.67
CA GLU A 259 -0.48 34.76 16.20
C GLU A 259 -0.90 34.21 14.82
N TYR A 260 -0.19 33.24 14.26
CA TYR A 260 -0.52 32.72 12.94
C TYR A 260 -1.84 31.93 12.90
N ASP A 261 -2.74 32.32 11.99
CA ASP A 261 -3.88 31.45 11.59
C ASP A 261 -3.36 30.32 10.68
N ILE A 262 -2.71 29.32 11.27
CA ILE A 262 -2.11 28.19 10.54
C ILE A 262 -3.15 27.48 9.67
N VAL A 263 -4.38 27.31 10.15
CA VAL A 263 -5.46 26.66 9.41
C VAL A 263 -5.92 27.48 8.21
N GLY A 264 -6.03 28.80 8.39
CA GLY A 264 -6.38 29.72 7.32
C GLY A 264 -5.29 29.79 6.23
N LEU A 265 -4.02 29.83 6.64
CA LEU A 265 -2.88 29.81 5.72
C LEU A 265 -2.82 28.50 4.91
N LEU A 266 -2.99 27.35 5.57
CA LEU A 266 -3.09 26.05 4.88
C LEU A 266 -4.27 26.05 3.88
N ARG A 267 -5.45 26.53 4.30
CA ARG A 267 -6.63 26.63 3.42
C ARG A 267 -6.33 27.49 2.19
N HIS A 268 -5.72 28.64 2.40
CA HIS A 268 -5.34 29.57 1.32
C HIS A 268 -4.44 28.86 0.30
N ASP A 269 -3.38 28.20 0.75
CA ASP A 269 -2.40 27.61 -0.15
C ASP A 269 -2.92 26.34 -0.83
N LEU A 270 -3.68 25.50 -0.10
CA LEU A 270 -4.33 24.33 -0.69
C LEU A 270 -5.35 24.70 -1.79
N ALA A 271 -5.82 25.95 -1.85
CA ALA A 271 -6.70 26.41 -2.94
C ALA A 271 -6.01 26.29 -4.30
N ALA A 272 -4.69 26.48 -4.36
CA ALA A 272 -3.90 26.32 -5.58
C ALA A 272 -3.77 24.87 -6.06
N LEU A 273 -4.04 23.89 -5.20
CA LEU A 273 -4.01 22.49 -5.59
C LEU A 273 -5.29 22.12 -6.34
N PRO A 274 -5.20 21.56 -7.55
CA PRO A 274 -6.37 21.15 -8.31
C PRO A 274 -7.19 20.09 -7.56
N PRO A 275 -8.48 19.94 -7.88
CA PRO A 275 -9.29 18.85 -7.33
C PRO A 275 -8.59 17.50 -7.51
N ALA A 276 -8.85 16.57 -6.58
CA ALA A 276 -8.29 15.23 -6.68
C ALA A 276 -8.80 14.57 -7.97
N PRO A 277 -7.89 14.07 -8.83
CA PRO A 277 -8.29 13.33 -10.00
C PRO A 277 -9.00 12.04 -9.56
N PRO A 278 -9.77 11.41 -10.45
CA PRO A 278 -10.24 10.05 -10.19
C PRO A 278 -9.06 9.19 -9.72
N ALA A 279 -9.29 8.31 -8.76
CA ALA A 279 -8.27 7.33 -8.37
C ALA A 279 -7.73 6.71 -9.66
N GLN A 280 -6.41 6.73 -9.83
CA GLN A 280 -5.81 6.26 -11.10
C GLN A 280 -6.17 4.80 -11.30
N THR A 281 -7.31 4.60 -11.92
CA THR A 281 -7.62 3.36 -12.58
C THR A 281 -6.82 3.40 -13.87
N SER A 282 -5.83 2.54 -13.99
CA SER A 282 -5.07 2.38 -15.23
C SER A 282 -6.04 2.41 -16.42
N SER A 283 -5.66 3.06 -17.52
CA SER A 283 -6.42 3.02 -18.79
C SER A 283 -6.73 1.59 -19.26
N TRP A 284 -6.08 0.59 -18.65
CA TRP A 284 -6.30 -0.83 -18.88
C TRP A 284 -7.55 -1.39 -18.18
N LEU A 285 -8.06 -0.71 -17.13
CA LEU A 285 -9.28 -1.14 -16.44
C LEU A 285 -10.53 -0.75 -17.24
N LYS A 286 -11.27 -1.76 -17.72
CA LYS A 286 -12.45 -1.58 -18.56
C LYS A 286 -13.58 -2.51 -18.12
N GLY A 287 -14.77 -2.28 -18.67
CA GLY A 287 -15.90 -3.21 -18.60
C GLY A 287 -16.23 -3.76 -17.23
N ALA A 288 -16.58 -5.03 -17.17
CA ALA A 288 -17.03 -5.71 -15.96
C ALA A 288 -15.91 -5.83 -14.89
N ILE A 289 -14.65 -6.05 -15.31
CA ILE A 289 -13.50 -6.11 -14.38
C ILE A 289 -13.34 -4.78 -13.66
N ARG A 290 -13.42 -3.64 -14.37
CA ARG A 290 -13.37 -2.33 -13.74
C ARG A 290 -14.52 -2.14 -12.75
N THR A 291 -15.73 -2.52 -13.15
CA THR A 291 -16.93 -2.33 -12.32
C THR A 291 -16.80 -3.09 -11.00
N ASP A 292 -16.48 -4.39 -11.04
CA ASP A 292 -16.32 -5.20 -9.82
C ASP A 292 -15.11 -4.77 -9.00
N TYR A 293 -13.98 -4.48 -9.65
CA TYR A 293 -12.78 -3.97 -8.99
C TYR A 293 -13.08 -2.72 -8.14
N LEU A 294 -13.76 -1.73 -8.70
CA LEU A 294 -14.11 -0.50 -7.97
C LEU A 294 -15.12 -0.76 -6.85
N ALA A 295 -16.14 -1.57 -7.12
CA ALA A 295 -17.19 -1.89 -6.16
C ALA A 295 -16.69 -2.70 -4.96
N THR A 296 -15.61 -3.47 -5.11
CA THR A 296 -15.14 -4.43 -4.10
C THR A 296 -13.82 -4.03 -3.42
N GLY A 297 -13.33 -2.79 -3.63
CA GLY A 297 -12.23 -2.20 -2.87
C GLY A 297 -11.08 -1.63 -3.70
N GLY A 298 -11.15 -1.66 -5.04
CA GLY A 298 -10.24 -0.98 -5.95
C GLY A 298 -8.75 -1.22 -5.68
N ALA A 299 -7.94 -0.18 -5.89
CA ALA A 299 -6.49 -0.26 -5.70
C ALA A 299 -6.08 -0.59 -4.26
N ALA A 300 -6.87 -0.18 -3.27
CA ALA A 300 -6.61 -0.50 -1.86
C ALA A 300 -6.66 -2.00 -1.58
N ARG A 301 -7.52 -2.73 -2.29
CA ARG A 301 -7.69 -4.17 -2.12
C ARG A 301 -6.85 -4.99 -3.08
N TYR A 302 -6.81 -4.61 -4.34
CA TYR A 302 -6.27 -5.43 -5.43
C TYR A 302 -4.94 -4.91 -5.97
N GLY A 303 -4.53 -3.69 -5.57
CA GLY A 303 -3.40 -2.99 -6.19
C GLY A 303 -3.76 -2.45 -7.58
N GLN A 304 -2.75 -2.06 -8.34
CA GLN A 304 -2.91 -1.57 -9.71
C GLN A 304 -2.88 -2.73 -10.72
N PRO A 305 -3.58 -2.62 -11.86
CA PRO A 305 -3.46 -3.62 -12.92
C PRO A 305 -2.02 -3.66 -13.46
N THR A 306 -1.53 -4.86 -13.74
CA THR A 306 -0.17 -5.10 -14.26
C THR A 306 -0.12 -5.19 -15.79
N SER A 307 -1.29 -5.31 -16.43
CA SER A 307 -1.43 -5.36 -17.89
C SER A 307 -2.87 -5.05 -18.30
N PRO A 308 -3.14 -4.77 -19.59
CA PRO A 308 -4.50 -4.83 -20.15
C PRO A 308 -5.13 -6.19 -19.91
N GLU A 309 -6.46 -6.28 -20.10
CA GLU A 309 -7.17 -7.55 -20.19
C GLU A 309 -6.59 -8.43 -21.30
N LYS A 310 -6.38 -9.70 -21.00
CA LYS A 310 -5.87 -10.70 -21.93
C LYS A 310 -6.88 -11.85 -22.09
N PRO A 311 -7.07 -12.39 -23.30
CA PRO A 311 -7.92 -13.55 -23.48
C PRO A 311 -7.31 -14.77 -22.77
N THR A 312 -8.14 -15.58 -22.13
CA THR A 312 -7.72 -16.87 -21.55
C THR A 312 -7.52 -17.95 -22.62
N GLY A 313 -8.09 -17.74 -23.81
CA GLY A 313 -8.15 -18.76 -24.87
C GLY A 313 -9.14 -19.86 -24.56
N HIS A 314 -10.02 -19.70 -23.58
CA HIS A 314 -11.06 -20.66 -23.22
C HIS A 314 -12.41 -19.97 -23.05
N ARG A 315 -13.46 -20.47 -23.72
CA ARG A 315 -14.86 -20.01 -23.59
C ARG A 315 -15.07 -18.48 -23.64
N GLY A 316 -14.24 -17.76 -24.41
CA GLY A 316 -14.36 -16.32 -24.60
C GLY A 316 -14.06 -15.47 -23.36
N GLY A 317 -13.45 -16.04 -22.34
CA GLY A 317 -13.09 -15.32 -21.13
C GLY A 317 -11.82 -14.48 -21.26
N VAL A 318 -11.69 -13.52 -20.37
CA VAL A 318 -10.48 -12.68 -20.21
C VAL A 318 -9.99 -12.70 -18.78
N TYR A 319 -8.72 -12.33 -18.61
CA TYR A 319 -8.12 -12.13 -17.29
C TYR A 319 -7.28 -10.87 -17.24
N GLN A 320 -7.10 -10.33 -16.05
CA GLN A 320 -6.24 -9.17 -15.78
C GLN A 320 -5.53 -9.35 -14.43
N GLY A 321 -4.21 -9.23 -14.44
CA GLY A 321 -3.39 -9.31 -13.24
C GLY A 321 -3.30 -7.98 -12.50
N PHE A 322 -3.07 -8.05 -11.16
CA PHE A 322 -2.97 -6.90 -10.26
C PHE A 322 -1.78 -7.04 -9.31
N THR A 323 -1.22 -5.90 -8.87
CA THR A 323 0.01 -5.84 -8.08
C THR A 323 -0.11 -6.46 -6.68
N ALA A 324 -1.34 -6.55 -6.11
CA ALA A 324 -1.57 -7.16 -4.80
C ALA A 324 -1.82 -8.69 -4.87
N ASN A 325 -1.20 -9.37 -5.84
CA ASN A 325 -1.30 -10.81 -6.06
C ASN A 325 -2.73 -11.29 -6.35
N TYR A 326 -3.49 -10.53 -7.13
CA TYR A 326 -4.77 -10.95 -7.65
C TYR A 326 -4.74 -11.05 -9.15
N THR A 327 -5.57 -11.95 -9.67
CA THR A 327 -5.99 -11.94 -11.07
C THR A 327 -7.51 -11.96 -11.13
N TYR A 328 -8.09 -10.97 -11.77
CA TYR A 328 -9.49 -10.99 -12.14
C TYR A 328 -9.67 -11.87 -13.36
N TYR A 329 -10.72 -12.67 -13.32
CA TYR A 329 -11.23 -13.41 -14.45
C TYR A 329 -12.63 -12.92 -14.77
N TRP A 330 -12.96 -12.85 -16.04
CA TRP A 330 -14.29 -12.52 -16.50
C TRP A 330 -14.72 -13.49 -17.59
N SER A 331 -15.98 -13.88 -17.57
CA SER A 331 -16.68 -14.51 -18.68
C SER A 331 -18.12 -14.00 -18.73
N SER A 332 -18.77 -14.11 -19.89
CA SER A 332 -20.20 -13.74 -20.02
C SER A 332 -21.12 -14.57 -19.12
N GLN A 333 -20.70 -15.77 -18.71
CA GLN A 333 -21.47 -16.66 -17.86
C GLN A 333 -21.30 -16.37 -16.37
N THR A 334 -20.13 -15.91 -15.94
CA THR A 334 -19.79 -15.80 -14.52
C THR A 334 -19.70 -14.36 -14.01
N GLY A 335 -19.54 -13.38 -14.90
CA GLY A 335 -19.15 -12.02 -14.50
C GLY A 335 -17.66 -11.91 -14.17
N ALA A 336 -17.27 -10.83 -13.53
CA ALA A 336 -15.88 -10.54 -13.16
C ALA A 336 -15.65 -10.87 -11.69
N HIS A 337 -14.67 -11.72 -11.39
CA HIS A 337 -14.33 -12.09 -10.02
C HIS A 337 -12.82 -12.33 -9.85
N PRO A 338 -12.24 -11.98 -8.68
CA PRO A 338 -10.82 -12.13 -8.41
C PRO A 338 -10.47 -13.52 -7.90
N VAL A 339 -9.29 -14.01 -8.28
CA VAL A 339 -8.58 -15.10 -7.61
C VAL A 339 -7.36 -14.52 -6.93
N LYS A 340 -7.14 -14.87 -5.66
CA LYS A 340 -5.98 -14.43 -4.88
C LYS A 340 -4.86 -15.47 -4.98
N TRP A 341 -3.69 -15.06 -5.45
CA TRP A 341 -2.51 -15.91 -5.49
C TRP A 341 -1.80 -15.99 -4.14
N GLY A 342 -1.09 -17.10 -3.91
CA GLY A 342 -0.42 -17.34 -2.64
C GLY A 342 -1.34 -17.88 -1.54
N THR A 343 -2.65 -18.03 -1.79
CA THR A 343 -3.56 -18.79 -0.93
C THR A 343 -3.61 -20.25 -1.34
N GLY A 344 -4.11 -21.11 -0.45
CA GLY A 344 -4.32 -22.53 -0.77
C GLY A 344 -5.17 -22.72 -2.03
N ILE A 345 -6.29 -21.97 -2.14
CA ILE A 345 -7.22 -22.09 -3.27
C ILE A 345 -6.58 -21.55 -4.57
N GLY A 346 -5.96 -20.37 -4.54
CA GLY A 346 -5.32 -19.83 -5.74
C GLY A 346 -4.19 -20.71 -6.26
N ASN A 347 -3.39 -21.29 -5.39
CA ASN A 347 -2.31 -22.22 -5.76
C ASN A 347 -2.87 -23.51 -6.33
N ALA A 348 -3.93 -24.08 -5.74
CA ALA A 348 -4.58 -25.29 -6.25
C ALA A 348 -5.26 -25.04 -7.60
N TYR A 349 -5.92 -23.87 -7.79
CA TYR A 349 -6.50 -23.49 -9.08
C TYR A 349 -5.44 -23.41 -10.18
N ARG A 350 -4.27 -22.86 -9.87
CA ARG A 350 -3.13 -22.82 -10.81
C ARG A 350 -2.62 -24.22 -11.15
N ALA A 351 -2.42 -25.05 -10.13
CA ALA A 351 -1.91 -26.42 -10.29
C ALA A 351 -2.87 -27.30 -11.10
N ALA A 352 -4.17 -27.10 -10.96
CA ALA A 352 -5.19 -27.83 -11.71
C ALA A 352 -5.28 -27.45 -13.20
N GLY A 353 -4.72 -26.31 -13.62
CA GLY A 353 -4.80 -25.83 -15.01
C GLY A 353 -5.80 -24.69 -15.24
N LEU A 354 -6.14 -23.96 -14.17
CA LEU A 354 -6.92 -22.71 -14.21
C LEU A 354 -8.36 -22.93 -14.76
N ASP A 355 -8.81 -21.98 -15.57
CA ASP A 355 -10.14 -21.95 -16.20
C ASP A 355 -10.42 -23.15 -17.10
N ARG A 356 -9.40 -23.86 -17.56
CA ARG A 356 -9.57 -25.10 -18.34
C ARG A 356 -10.02 -26.26 -17.47
N ALA A 357 -9.68 -26.28 -16.19
CA ALA A 357 -10.03 -27.35 -15.26
C ALA A 357 -11.32 -27.05 -14.48
N TRP A 358 -11.36 -25.92 -13.75
CA TRP A 358 -12.49 -25.59 -12.89
C TRP A 358 -13.41 -24.50 -13.48
N GLY A 359 -13.04 -23.93 -14.62
CA GLY A 359 -13.73 -22.79 -15.21
C GLY A 359 -13.39 -21.49 -14.52
N TYR A 360 -14.31 -20.53 -14.61
CA TYR A 360 -14.14 -19.17 -14.11
C TYR A 360 -14.70 -19.02 -12.69
N PRO A 361 -14.07 -18.21 -11.82
CA PRO A 361 -14.64 -17.92 -10.52
C PRO A 361 -15.99 -17.21 -10.67
N VAL A 362 -16.93 -17.50 -9.75
CA VAL A 362 -18.25 -16.84 -9.67
C VAL A 362 -18.38 -15.96 -8.46
N MET A 363 -17.32 -15.86 -7.65
CA MET A 363 -17.25 -15.06 -6.45
C MET A 363 -15.78 -14.88 -6.03
N ALA A 364 -15.49 -13.92 -5.17
CA ALA A 364 -14.20 -13.86 -4.47
C ALA A 364 -14.08 -14.98 -3.42
N GLU A 365 -12.84 -15.36 -3.08
CA GLU A 365 -12.56 -16.25 -1.95
C GLU A 365 -13.23 -15.74 -0.67
N LYS A 366 -13.98 -16.61 0.03
CA LYS A 366 -14.62 -16.35 1.32
C LYS A 366 -13.94 -17.14 2.43
N LEU A 367 -13.71 -16.48 3.55
CA LEU A 367 -13.23 -17.10 4.76
C LEU A 367 -14.37 -17.78 5.49
N LEU A 368 -14.05 -18.93 6.10
CA LEU A 368 -14.93 -19.72 6.97
C LEU A 368 -14.22 -19.97 8.31
N PRO A 369 -14.94 -20.26 9.40
CA PRO A 369 -14.32 -20.79 10.59
C PRO A 369 -13.53 -22.07 10.26
N GLY A 370 -12.20 -21.99 10.36
CA GLY A 370 -11.30 -23.12 10.07
C GLY A 370 -10.94 -23.32 8.59
N GLY A 371 -11.23 -22.37 7.70
CA GLY A 371 -10.85 -22.52 6.29
C GLY A 371 -11.29 -21.39 5.37
N ALA A 372 -11.38 -21.70 4.09
CA ALA A 372 -11.87 -20.80 3.05
C ALA A 372 -12.48 -21.58 1.90
N TYR A 373 -13.31 -20.91 1.08
CA TYR A 373 -13.81 -21.51 -0.15
C TYR A 373 -13.93 -20.48 -1.28
N GLN A 374 -13.93 -20.99 -2.50
CA GLN A 374 -14.25 -20.22 -3.70
C GLN A 374 -14.96 -21.12 -4.71
N ASP A 375 -16.02 -20.61 -5.34
CA ASP A 375 -16.80 -21.34 -6.33
C ASP A 375 -16.39 -20.97 -7.76
N PHE A 376 -16.41 -21.97 -8.64
CA PHE A 376 -16.02 -21.87 -10.04
C PHE A 376 -17.06 -22.57 -10.93
N HIS A 377 -17.28 -22.01 -12.14
CA HIS A 377 -18.16 -22.61 -13.13
C HIS A 377 -17.44 -22.87 -14.45
N GLN A 378 -17.62 -24.08 -14.99
CA GLN A 378 -17.15 -24.48 -16.30
C GLN A 378 -18.36 -25.00 -17.13
N GLY A 379 -19.02 -24.09 -17.83
CA GLY A 379 -20.29 -24.41 -18.47
C GLY A 379 -21.34 -24.76 -17.41
N SER A 380 -21.95 -25.95 -17.50
CA SER A 380 -22.91 -26.47 -16.50
C SER A 380 -22.24 -27.08 -15.27
N ALA A 381 -20.94 -27.37 -15.33
CA ALA A 381 -20.21 -27.93 -14.19
C ALA A 381 -19.92 -26.84 -13.16
N ARG A 382 -20.17 -27.16 -11.88
CA ARG A 382 -19.93 -26.27 -10.73
C ARG A 382 -18.95 -26.93 -9.80
N PHE A 383 -17.94 -26.18 -9.38
CA PHE A 383 -16.89 -26.64 -8.49
C PHE A 383 -16.79 -25.72 -7.29
N ARG A 384 -16.57 -26.27 -6.11
CA ARG A 384 -16.17 -25.54 -4.90
C ARG A 384 -14.80 -26.01 -4.47
N ALA A 385 -13.82 -25.12 -4.57
CA ALA A 385 -12.52 -25.32 -3.96
C ALA A 385 -12.60 -24.93 -2.49
N MET A 386 -12.19 -25.82 -1.60
CA MET A 386 -12.17 -25.60 -0.16
C MET A 386 -10.77 -25.79 0.40
N TYR A 387 -10.33 -24.85 1.21
CA TYR A 387 -9.07 -24.92 1.93
C TYR A 387 -9.33 -25.12 3.42
N SER A 388 -8.57 -26.01 4.04
CA SER A 388 -8.43 -26.10 5.49
C SER A 388 -6.95 -26.26 5.88
N PRO A 389 -6.52 -25.74 7.06
CA PRO A 389 -5.11 -25.84 7.48
C PRO A 389 -4.60 -27.28 7.61
N ARG A 390 -5.48 -28.22 7.97
CA ARG A 390 -5.11 -29.64 8.16
C ARG A 390 -5.22 -30.46 6.89
N GLY A 391 -6.25 -30.18 6.05
CA GLY A 391 -6.54 -30.98 4.86
C GLY A 391 -5.91 -30.43 3.57
N GLY A 392 -5.43 -29.17 3.56
CA GLY A 392 -5.02 -28.51 2.32
C GLY A 392 -6.22 -28.02 1.50
N THR A 393 -6.05 -27.92 0.18
CA THR A 393 -7.13 -27.50 -0.74
C THR A 393 -7.59 -28.69 -1.58
N HIS A 394 -8.90 -28.95 -1.52
CA HIS A 394 -9.56 -29.98 -2.32
C HIS A 394 -10.83 -29.44 -2.97
N VAL A 395 -11.24 -30.07 -4.08
CA VAL A 395 -12.38 -29.60 -4.88
C VAL A 395 -13.54 -30.59 -4.76
N VAL A 396 -14.72 -30.03 -4.53
CA VAL A 396 -15.99 -30.76 -4.62
C VAL A 396 -16.69 -30.35 -5.92
N LYS A 397 -17.04 -31.33 -6.77
CA LYS A 397 -17.87 -31.11 -7.96
C LYS A 397 -19.33 -30.99 -7.54
N LEU A 398 -19.80 -29.76 -7.27
CA LEU A 398 -21.16 -29.51 -6.77
C LEU A 398 -22.27 -30.01 -7.71
N SER A 399 -22.01 -30.03 -9.02
CA SER A 399 -22.91 -30.60 -10.02
C SER A 399 -22.84 -32.15 -10.14
N GLY A 400 -21.95 -32.79 -9.35
CA GLY A 400 -21.82 -34.25 -9.27
C GLY A 400 -22.70 -34.87 -8.18
N GLY A 401 -22.82 -36.20 -8.17
CA GLY A 401 -23.58 -36.91 -7.15
C GLY A 401 -23.06 -36.67 -5.73
N ILE A 402 -21.74 -36.78 -5.52
CA ILE A 402 -21.11 -36.57 -4.23
C ILE A 402 -21.32 -35.12 -3.76
N GLY A 403 -21.09 -34.12 -4.62
CA GLY A 403 -21.25 -32.70 -4.28
C GLY A 403 -22.71 -32.35 -3.97
N SER A 404 -23.69 -32.94 -4.71
CA SER A 404 -25.11 -32.76 -4.41
C SER A 404 -25.48 -33.36 -3.04
N ALA A 405 -24.96 -34.53 -2.70
CA ALA A 405 -25.22 -35.18 -1.41
C ALA A 405 -24.55 -34.39 -0.24
N TRP A 406 -23.31 -33.90 -0.44
CA TRP A 406 -22.62 -33.08 0.51
C TRP A 406 -23.34 -31.75 0.77
N SER A 407 -23.89 -31.13 -0.28
CA SER A 407 -24.70 -29.89 -0.14
C SER A 407 -25.98 -30.14 0.68
N LYS A 408 -26.67 -31.24 0.44
CA LYS A 408 -27.85 -31.64 1.22
C LYS A 408 -27.52 -31.96 2.67
N ALA A 409 -26.33 -32.41 2.95
CA ALA A 409 -25.85 -32.70 4.31
C ALA A 409 -25.34 -31.48 5.08
N GLY A 410 -25.44 -30.27 4.51
CA GLY A 410 -25.03 -29.01 5.17
C GLY A 410 -23.57 -28.62 4.96
N HIS A 411 -22.96 -29.11 3.87
CA HIS A 411 -21.58 -28.79 3.47
C HIS A 411 -20.55 -29.12 4.58
N GLU A 412 -19.65 -28.16 4.88
CA GLU A 412 -18.60 -28.30 5.91
C GLU A 412 -19.17 -28.48 7.33
N HIS A 413 -20.38 -28.02 7.59
CA HIS A 413 -21.05 -28.21 8.88
C HIS A 413 -21.56 -29.66 9.06
N GLY A 414 -21.83 -30.37 7.95
CA GLY A 414 -22.27 -31.75 7.97
C GLY A 414 -21.12 -32.77 7.88
N TRP A 415 -20.55 -32.95 6.71
CA TRP A 415 -19.47 -33.95 6.48
C TRP A 415 -18.08 -33.36 6.72
N GLY A 416 -17.96 -32.07 6.98
CA GLY A 416 -16.67 -31.39 7.11
C GLY A 416 -16.11 -30.91 5.78
N TYR A 417 -14.86 -30.48 5.81
CA TYR A 417 -14.09 -30.07 4.63
C TYR A 417 -13.66 -31.29 3.83
N PRO A 418 -13.60 -31.24 2.49
CA PRO A 418 -12.99 -32.32 1.71
C PRO A 418 -11.50 -32.43 2.08
N VAL A 419 -11.03 -33.65 2.25
CA VAL A 419 -9.63 -34.00 2.54
C VAL A 419 -8.97 -34.80 1.41
N THR A 420 -9.74 -35.10 0.37
CA THR A 420 -9.25 -35.60 -0.91
C THR A 420 -10.05 -34.92 -2.03
N ASP A 421 -9.53 -34.93 -3.25
CA ASP A 421 -10.36 -34.76 -4.44
C ASP A 421 -11.17 -36.02 -4.70
N GLU A 422 -12.15 -35.99 -5.64
CA GLU A 422 -12.82 -37.21 -6.10
C GLU A 422 -11.81 -38.16 -6.74
N TYR A 423 -11.78 -39.42 -6.31
CA TYR A 423 -10.94 -40.47 -6.85
C TYR A 423 -11.74 -41.68 -7.27
N ALA A 424 -11.23 -42.42 -8.26
CA ALA A 424 -11.88 -43.59 -8.79
C ALA A 424 -11.86 -44.76 -7.80
N VAL A 425 -12.99 -45.45 -7.68
CA VAL A 425 -13.17 -46.71 -6.97
C VAL A 425 -13.87 -47.73 -7.85
N SER A 426 -13.90 -49.01 -7.47
CA SER A 426 -14.64 -50.04 -8.19
C SER A 426 -16.10 -49.62 -8.32
N GLY A 427 -16.57 -49.47 -9.57
CA GLY A 427 -17.94 -49.11 -9.87
C GLY A 427 -18.36 -47.67 -9.68
N GLY A 428 -17.42 -46.71 -9.37
CA GLY A 428 -17.82 -45.34 -9.14
C GLY A 428 -16.67 -44.35 -8.82
N MET A 429 -17.02 -43.33 -8.06
CA MET A 429 -16.09 -42.29 -7.54
C MET A 429 -16.28 -42.14 -6.03
N ALA A 430 -15.22 -41.84 -5.29
CA ALA A 430 -15.31 -41.58 -3.87
C ALA A 430 -14.59 -40.29 -3.51
N GLN A 431 -15.00 -39.70 -2.38
CA GLN A 431 -14.35 -38.52 -1.79
C GLN A 431 -14.42 -38.61 -0.26
N LYS A 432 -13.33 -38.21 0.43
CA LYS A 432 -13.23 -38.20 1.91
C LYS A 432 -13.38 -36.79 2.45
N PHE A 433 -13.99 -36.69 3.65
CA PHE A 433 -14.28 -35.46 4.35
C PHE A 433 -13.76 -35.48 5.81
N SER A 434 -13.47 -34.32 6.34
CA SER A 434 -12.77 -34.18 7.63
C SER A 434 -13.52 -34.70 8.87
N ASN A 435 -14.86 -34.84 8.77
CA ASN A 435 -15.67 -35.40 9.87
C ASN A 435 -15.79 -36.93 9.78
N GLY A 436 -14.78 -37.61 9.20
CA GLY A 436 -14.72 -39.07 9.08
C GLY A 436 -15.67 -39.66 8.02
N CYS A 437 -16.26 -38.83 7.18
CA CYS A 437 -17.17 -39.32 6.11
C CYS A 437 -16.38 -39.66 4.86
N THR A 438 -16.72 -40.82 4.27
CA THR A 438 -16.34 -41.21 2.90
C THR A 438 -17.61 -41.38 2.07
N ALA A 439 -17.80 -40.47 1.11
CA ALA A 439 -18.94 -40.54 0.18
C ALA A 439 -18.51 -41.26 -1.09
N THR A 440 -19.32 -42.26 -1.52
CA THR A 440 -19.11 -43.03 -2.75
C THR A 440 -20.32 -42.89 -3.67
N TRP A 441 -20.08 -42.37 -4.87
CA TRP A 441 -21.06 -42.35 -5.93
C TRP A 441 -20.95 -43.64 -6.78
N HIS A 442 -22.06 -44.33 -6.96
CA HIS A 442 -22.13 -45.59 -7.71
C HIS A 442 -22.65 -45.34 -9.13
N ARG A 443 -21.85 -45.69 -10.14
CA ARG A 443 -22.18 -45.47 -11.56
C ARG A 443 -23.43 -46.22 -11.99
N ALA A 444 -23.61 -47.46 -11.54
CA ALA A 444 -24.73 -48.32 -11.94
C ALA A 444 -26.08 -47.79 -11.45
N THR A 445 -26.12 -47.11 -10.32
CA THR A 445 -27.39 -46.67 -9.71
C THR A 445 -27.58 -45.17 -9.68
N GLY A 446 -26.50 -44.41 -9.94
CA GLY A 446 -26.46 -42.95 -9.76
C GLY A 446 -26.58 -42.46 -8.29
N LYS A 447 -26.63 -43.41 -7.33
CA LYS A 447 -26.79 -43.08 -5.90
C LYS A 447 -25.47 -42.85 -5.20
N VAL A 448 -25.53 -42.14 -4.08
CA VAL A 448 -24.38 -41.91 -3.17
C VAL A 448 -24.61 -42.65 -1.88
N THR A 449 -23.64 -43.44 -1.46
CA THR A 449 -23.55 -44.02 -0.11
C THR A 449 -22.49 -43.29 0.71
N VAL A 450 -22.68 -43.24 2.04
CA VAL A 450 -21.75 -42.55 2.98
C VAL A 450 -21.37 -43.55 4.05
N ALA A 451 -20.09 -43.85 4.13
CA ALA A 451 -19.51 -44.55 5.27
C ALA A 451 -18.92 -43.53 6.27
N ARG A 452 -19.05 -43.80 7.56
CA ARG A 452 -18.40 -43.06 8.62
C ARG A 452 -17.36 -44.00 9.24
N GLY A 453 -16.11 -43.52 9.26
CA GLY A 453 -14.98 -44.21 9.86
C GLY A 453 -14.63 -43.66 11.23
#